data_3f6ff73a0ce99784386362943732b252
#
_entry.id   3f6ff73a0ce99784386362943732b252
#
_cell.length_a   1.000
_cell.length_b   1.000
_cell.length_c   1.000
_cell.angle_alpha   90.00
_cell.angle_beta   90.00
_cell.angle_gamma   90.00
#
_symmetry.space_group_name_H-M   'P 1'
#
loop_
_entity.id
_entity.type
_entity.pdbx_description
1 polymer ?
#
loop_
_entity_poly.entity_id
_entity_poly.type
_entity_poly.pdbx_seq_one_letter_code
_entity_poly.pdbx_strand_id
1 'polypeptide(L)'
;MDNMIYIKIDNDTFYDDAIVLVRSFYPRMEVKAYKQDTVVTEDDKVIDITVPDMTGLNKSEMHDKFKSYLYDRLSQMTGKTLPWGYLTGVRPSKIAYVMLEDGEDEQTIKKHFVNKHKASEKKASLAINVAKKEMDILNKIDYKNGYSLYIGIPFCPSICLYC
;
A
#
# COMPACT_ATOMS: atom_id res chain seq x y z
N MET A 1 -15.17 7.05 24.44
CA MET A 1 -14.46 5.78 24.18
C MET A 1 -14.11 5.75 22.71
N ASP A 2 -12.86 5.44 22.37
CA ASP A 2 -12.47 5.42 20.96
C ASP A 2 -13.03 4.17 20.32
N ASN A 3 -13.93 4.34 19.33
CA ASN A 3 -14.55 3.24 18.60
C ASN A 3 -13.45 2.43 17.89
N MET A 4 -13.42 1.13 18.10
CA MET A 4 -12.43 0.23 17.52
C MET A 4 -12.97 -0.51 16.30
N ILE A 5 -12.06 -0.94 15.43
CA ILE A 5 -12.38 -1.87 14.36
C ILE A 5 -11.65 -3.19 14.62
N TYR A 6 -12.41 -4.27 14.63
CA TYR A 6 -11.86 -5.61 14.71
C TYR A 6 -11.92 -6.29 13.35
N ILE A 7 -10.79 -6.82 12.91
CA ILE A 7 -10.70 -7.61 11.68
C ILE A 7 -10.77 -9.08 12.04
N LYS A 8 -11.79 -9.75 11.51
CA LYS A 8 -11.90 -11.20 11.52
C LYS A 8 -11.59 -11.70 10.12
N ILE A 9 -10.55 -12.52 9.96
CA ILE A 9 -10.11 -13.05 8.68
C ILE A 9 -9.93 -14.56 8.79
N ASP A 10 -10.31 -15.28 7.74
CA ASP A 10 -10.23 -16.75 7.67
C ASP A 10 -8.84 -17.28 7.30
N ASN A 11 -7.94 -16.41 6.86
CA ASN A 11 -6.55 -16.77 6.54
C ASN A 11 -5.58 -15.67 7.01
N ASP A 12 -4.82 -15.97 8.06
CA ASP A 12 -3.89 -15.03 8.71
C ASP A 12 -2.73 -14.56 7.82
N THR A 13 -2.44 -15.26 6.72
CA THR A 13 -1.40 -14.86 5.75
C THR A 13 -1.62 -13.45 5.23
N PHE A 14 -2.87 -13.01 5.14
CA PHE A 14 -3.25 -11.69 4.60
C PHE A 14 -3.60 -10.66 5.68
N TYR A 15 -3.37 -11.00 6.95
CA TYR A 15 -3.76 -10.12 8.06
C TYR A 15 -3.06 -8.75 8.01
N ASP A 16 -1.76 -8.72 7.73
CA ASP A 16 -1.00 -7.46 7.67
C ASP A 16 -1.48 -6.56 6.52
N ASP A 17 -1.78 -7.13 5.35
CA ASP A 17 -2.38 -6.39 4.24
C ASP A 17 -3.76 -5.84 4.61
N ALA A 18 -4.57 -6.65 5.30
CA ALA A 18 -5.90 -6.25 5.74
C ALA A 18 -5.84 -5.08 6.72
N ILE A 19 -4.99 -5.16 7.75
CA ILE A 19 -4.90 -4.11 8.79
C ILE A 19 -4.44 -2.77 8.20
N VAL A 20 -3.45 -2.79 7.30
CA VAL A 20 -2.93 -1.58 6.67
C VAL A 20 -3.99 -0.94 5.77
N LEU A 21 -4.70 -1.74 4.99
CA LEU A 21 -5.73 -1.23 4.09
C LEU A 21 -6.95 -0.72 4.86
N VAL A 22 -7.43 -1.43 5.88
CA VAL A 22 -8.54 -0.98 6.73
C VAL A 22 -8.19 0.33 7.44
N ARG A 23 -6.98 0.47 7.99
CA ARG A 23 -6.51 1.74 8.58
C ARG A 23 -6.52 2.89 7.58
N SER A 24 -6.23 2.62 6.32
CA SER A 24 -6.26 3.66 5.27
C SER A 24 -7.67 4.20 5.00
N PHE A 25 -8.71 3.36 5.13
CA PHE A 25 -10.10 3.77 5.02
C PHE A 25 -10.66 4.40 6.31
N TYR A 26 -10.12 4.02 7.46
CA TYR A 26 -10.57 4.46 8.79
C TYR A 26 -9.41 5.07 9.61
N PRO A 27 -8.83 6.20 9.17
CA PRO A 27 -7.58 6.73 9.74
C PRO A 27 -7.72 7.25 11.19
N ARG A 28 -8.94 7.37 11.71
CA ARG A 28 -9.23 7.86 13.08
C ARG A 28 -9.67 6.75 14.02
N MET A 29 -9.67 5.50 13.57
CA MET A 29 -10.08 4.37 14.38
C MET A 29 -8.91 3.44 14.63
N GLU A 30 -8.82 2.90 15.82
CA GLU A 30 -7.87 1.83 16.12
C GLU A 30 -8.35 0.53 15.46
N VAL A 31 -7.43 -0.19 14.81
CA VAL A 31 -7.73 -1.44 14.11
C VAL A 31 -6.95 -2.57 14.75
N LYS A 32 -7.65 -3.61 15.20
CA LYS A 32 -7.09 -4.80 15.88
C LYS A 32 -7.58 -6.10 15.25
N ALA A 33 -6.86 -7.20 15.53
CA ALA A 33 -7.35 -8.54 15.22
C ALA A 33 -8.53 -8.90 16.10
N TYR A 34 -9.55 -9.55 15.52
CA TYR A 34 -10.59 -10.22 16.28
C TYR A 34 -10.04 -11.57 16.81
N LYS A 35 -10.11 -11.77 18.13
CA LYS A 35 -9.73 -13.01 18.80
C LYS A 35 -10.93 -13.61 19.51
N GLN A 36 -10.86 -14.88 19.90
CA GLN A 36 -11.97 -15.57 20.57
C GLN A 36 -12.40 -14.92 21.89
N ASP A 37 -11.47 -14.26 22.57
CA ASP A 37 -11.69 -13.53 23.84
C ASP A 37 -11.94 -12.03 23.64
N THR A 38 -12.13 -11.58 22.39
CA THR A 38 -12.38 -10.16 22.09
C THR A 38 -13.76 -9.75 22.58
N VAL A 39 -13.79 -8.79 23.50
CA VAL A 39 -15.04 -8.14 23.93
C VAL A 39 -15.33 -7.00 22.97
N VAL A 40 -16.44 -7.08 22.26
CA VAL A 40 -16.91 -6.08 21.31
C VAL A 40 -18.05 -5.29 21.96
N THR A 41 -17.96 -3.96 21.93
CA THR A 41 -19.00 -3.06 22.41
C THR A 41 -19.94 -2.66 21.27
N GLU A 42 -21.08 -2.01 21.57
CA GLU A 42 -22.04 -1.55 20.54
C GLU A 42 -21.43 -0.48 19.61
N ASP A 43 -20.42 0.26 20.08
CA ASP A 43 -19.73 1.29 19.31
C ASP A 43 -18.63 0.74 18.41
N ASP A 44 -18.21 -0.51 18.60
CA ASP A 44 -17.15 -1.14 17.84
C ASP A 44 -17.66 -1.73 16.50
N LYS A 45 -16.78 -1.82 15.54
CA LYS A 45 -17.08 -2.40 14.24
C LYS A 45 -16.30 -3.68 14.01
N VAL A 46 -16.97 -4.74 13.64
CA VAL A 46 -16.32 -5.98 13.18
C VAL A 46 -16.37 -6.04 11.66
N ILE A 47 -15.22 -6.22 11.02
CA ILE A 47 -15.10 -6.45 9.58
C ILE A 47 -14.70 -7.92 9.39
N ASP A 48 -15.65 -8.72 8.95
CA ASP A 48 -15.44 -10.12 8.63
C ASP A 48 -14.94 -10.24 7.19
N ILE A 49 -13.76 -10.84 6.98
CA ILE A 49 -13.07 -10.91 5.69
C ILE A 49 -12.89 -12.38 5.34
N THR A 50 -13.51 -12.80 4.24
CA THR A 50 -13.28 -14.10 3.61
C THR A 50 -12.28 -13.90 2.48
N VAL A 51 -11.18 -14.64 2.52
CA VAL A 51 -10.14 -14.57 1.48
C VAL A 51 -10.65 -15.27 0.21
N PRO A 52 -10.62 -14.61 -0.96
CA PRO A 52 -11.05 -15.24 -2.20
C PRO A 52 -10.14 -16.40 -2.60
N ASP A 53 -10.63 -17.29 -3.49
CA ASP A 53 -9.81 -18.38 -4.02
C ASP A 53 -8.53 -17.86 -4.69
N MET A 54 -7.39 -18.41 -4.27
CA MET A 54 -6.04 -18.04 -4.69
C MET A 54 -5.34 -19.13 -5.52
N THR A 55 -6.08 -20.17 -5.93
CA THR A 55 -5.54 -21.31 -6.65
C THR A 55 -4.80 -20.87 -7.93
N GLY A 56 -3.59 -21.40 -8.12
CA GLY A 56 -2.78 -21.16 -9.32
C GLY A 56 -2.02 -19.83 -9.34
N LEU A 57 -2.11 -19.01 -8.29
CA LEU A 57 -1.41 -17.73 -8.19
C LEU A 57 -0.09 -17.87 -7.42
N ASN A 58 0.93 -17.12 -7.85
CA ASN A 58 2.15 -16.97 -7.05
C ASN A 58 1.91 -15.99 -5.87
N LYS A 59 2.87 -15.95 -4.93
CA LYS A 59 2.73 -15.15 -3.70
C LYS A 59 2.41 -13.67 -3.96
N SER A 60 3.06 -13.04 -4.94
CA SER A 60 2.81 -11.63 -5.27
C SER A 60 1.41 -11.40 -5.83
N GLU A 61 0.98 -12.30 -6.71
CA GLU A 61 -0.35 -12.25 -7.32
C GLU A 61 -1.45 -12.47 -6.28
N MET A 62 -1.24 -13.38 -5.30
CA MET A 62 -2.16 -13.58 -4.19
C MET A 62 -2.37 -12.31 -3.38
N HIS A 63 -1.28 -11.62 -2.96
CA HIS A 63 -1.35 -10.38 -2.21
C HIS A 63 -2.01 -9.25 -3.03
N ASP A 64 -1.70 -9.14 -4.33
CA ASP A 64 -2.33 -8.14 -5.20
C ASP A 64 -3.84 -8.40 -5.36
N LYS A 65 -4.22 -9.65 -5.59
CA LYS A 65 -5.64 -10.05 -5.71
C LYS A 65 -6.41 -9.80 -4.42
N PHE A 66 -5.83 -10.17 -3.28
CA PHE A 66 -6.44 -9.93 -1.97
C PHE A 66 -6.64 -8.44 -1.71
N LYS A 67 -5.60 -7.61 -1.88
CA LYS A 67 -5.68 -6.16 -1.68
C LYS A 67 -6.70 -5.51 -2.61
N SER A 68 -6.75 -5.93 -3.88
CA SER A 68 -7.75 -5.43 -4.83
C SER A 68 -9.17 -5.77 -4.39
N TYR A 69 -9.41 -7.03 -4.00
CA TYR A 69 -10.70 -7.50 -3.48
C TYR A 69 -11.13 -6.71 -2.22
N LEU A 70 -10.24 -6.62 -1.24
CA LEU A 70 -10.53 -5.93 0.00
C LEU A 70 -10.76 -4.43 -0.21
N TYR A 71 -10.00 -3.80 -1.10
CA TYR A 71 -10.20 -2.40 -1.48
C TYR A 71 -11.61 -2.15 -2.02
N ASP A 72 -12.08 -2.98 -2.97
CA ASP A 72 -13.41 -2.83 -3.55
C ASP A 72 -14.49 -2.93 -2.49
N ARG A 73 -14.37 -3.93 -1.61
CA ARG A 73 -15.30 -4.15 -0.51
C ARG A 73 -15.33 -2.96 0.45
N LEU A 74 -14.16 -2.46 0.88
CA LEU A 74 -14.08 -1.30 1.78
C LEU A 74 -14.58 -0.02 1.10
N SER A 75 -14.30 0.16 -0.20
CA SER A 75 -14.80 1.28 -0.97
C SER A 75 -16.34 1.27 -1.04
N GLN A 76 -16.95 0.11 -1.29
CA GLN A 76 -18.41 -0.04 -1.27
C GLN A 76 -19.01 0.23 0.12
N MET A 77 -18.40 -0.31 1.18
CA MET A 77 -18.86 -0.13 2.55
C MET A 77 -18.78 1.32 3.05
N THR A 78 -17.80 2.07 2.58
CA THR A 78 -17.52 3.42 3.09
C THR A 78 -17.93 4.55 2.15
N GLY A 79 -18.20 4.25 0.88
CA GLY A 79 -18.40 5.23 -0.18
C GLY A 79 -17.15 6.04 -0.52
N LYS A 80 -15.94 5.61 -0.06
CA LYS A 80 -14.68 6.33 -0.22
C LYS A 80 -13.78 5.64 -1.23
N THR A 81 -12.92 6.45 -1.88
CA THR A 81 -11.80 5.98 -2.69
C THR A 81 -10.51 6.55 -2.14
N LEU A 82 -9.42 5.76 -2.18
CA LEU A 82 -8.11 6.21 -1.74
C LEU A 82 -7.30 6.73 -2.93
N PRO A 83 -6.59 7.86 -2.79
CA PRO A 83 -5.85 8.47 -3.91
C PRO A 83 -4.81 7.55 -4.56
N TRP A 84 -4.19 6.65 -3.78
CA TRP A 84 -3.23 5.65 -4.25
C TRP A 84 -3.84 4.25 -4.47
N GLY A 85 -5.18 4.13 -4.41
CA GLY A 85 -5.86 2.84 -4.48
C GLY A 85 -5.43 1.92 -3.33
N TYR A 86 -5.11 0.67 -3.67
CA TYR A 86 -4.64 -0.30 -2.67
C TYR A 86 -3.11 -0.36 -2.54
N LEU A 87 -2.37 0.57 -3.16
CA LEU A 87 -0.92 0.65 -3.00
C LEU A 87 -0.59 1.10 -1.57
N THR A 88 -0.16 0.16 -0.74
CA THR A 88 0.23 0.38 0.65
C THR A 88 1.63 -0.18 0.88
N GLY A 89 2.46 0.54 1.65
CA GLY A 89 3.80 0.10 2.00
C GLY A 89 4.81 0.02 0.83
N VAL A 90 4.51 0.65 -0.31
CA VAL A 90 5.36 0.64 -1.50
C VAL A 90 5.70 2.06 -1.95
N ARG A 91 6.78 2.20 -2.69
CA ARG A 91 7.15 3.44 -3.38
C ARG A 91 6.55 3.43 -4.79
N PRO A 92 5.45 4.18 -5.05
CA PRO A 92 4.78 4.11 -6.35
C PRO A 92 5.67 4.54 -7.53
N SER A 93 6.57 5.53 -7.31
CA SER A 93 7.53 5.94 -8.35
C SER A 93 8.44 4.80 -8.83
N LYS A 94 8.74 3.79 -7.99
CA LYS A 94 9.52 2.62 -8.42
C LYS A 94 8.79 1.79 -9.48
N ILE A 95 7.47 1.65 -9.35
CA ILE A 95 6.65 0.95 -10.36
C ILE A 95 6.73 1.69 -11.69
N ALA A 96 6.50 3.02 -11.65
CA ALA A 96 6.60 3.85 -12.85
C ALA A 96 8.01 3.86 -13.45
N TYR A 97 9.05 3.88 -12.60
CA TYR A 97 10.46 3.85 -13.02
C TYR A 97 10.79 2.58 -13.80
N VAL A 98 10.43 1.40 -13.27
CA VAL A 98 10.69 0.13 -13.95
C VAL A 98 9.96 0.06 -15.29
N MET A 99 8.70 0.47 -15.35
CA MET A 99 7.94 0.48 -16.61
C MET A 99 8.53 1.45 -17.64
N LEU A 100 9.04 2.61 -17.20
CA LEU A 100 9.76 3.54 -18.09
C LEU A 100 11.11 2.96 -18.59
N GLU A 101 11.85 2.24 -17.73
CA GLU A 101 13.08 1.54 -18.15
C GLU A 101 12.78 0.43 -19.19
N ASP A 102 11.64 -0.25 -19.06
CA ASP A 102 11.16 -1.26 -20.00
C ASP A 102 10.63 -0.64 -21.32
N GLY A 103 10.60 0.70 -21.44
CA GLY A 103 10.20 1.41 -22.64
C GLY A 103 8.70 1.65 -22.78
N GLU A 104 7.94 1.44 -21.72
CA GLU A 104 6.50 1.72 -21.73
C GLU A 104 6.20 3.21 -21.79
N ASP A 105 5.16 3.58 -22.55
CA ASP A 105 4.71 4.97 -22.64
C ASP A 105 3.91 5.41 -21.40
N GLU A 106 3.84 6.72 -21.17
CA GLU A 106 3.15 7.29 -20.00
C GLU A 106 1.67 6.93 -19.92
N GLN A 107 1.00 6.75 -21.05
CA GLN A 107 -0.42 6.41 -21.06
C GLN A 107 -0.64 4.96 -20.60
N THR A 108 0.21 4.05 -21.03
CA THR A 108 0.22 2.66 -20.59
C THR A 108 0.49 2.57 -19.09
N ILE A 109 1.51 3.29 -18.61
CA ILE A 109 1.83 3.35 -17.17
C ILE A 109 0.65 3.92 -16.38
N LYS A 110 0.04 5.01 -16.85
CA LYS A 110 -1.13 5.62 -16.22
C LYS A 110 -2.31 4.66 -16.13
N LYS A 111 -2.61 3.95 -17.22
CA LYS A 111 -3.66 2.91 -17.25
C LYS A 111 -3.34 1.78 -16.27
N HIS A 112 -2.07 1.36 -16.16
CA HIS A 112 -1.65 0.35 -15.19
C HIS A 112 -1.97 0.79 -13.74
N PHE A 113 -1.62 2.02 -13.36
CA PHE A 113 -1.93 2.54 -12.02
C PHE A 113 -3.44 2.62 -11.76
N VAL A 114 -4.21 3.11 -12.73
CA VAL A 114 -5.66 3.28 -12.56
C VAL A 114 -6.38 1.94 -12.56
N ASN A 115 -6.12 1.08 -13.52
CA ASN A 115 -6.87 -0.16 -13.71
C ASN A 115 -6.45 -1.26 -12.73
N LYS A 116 -5.13 -1.47 -12.58
CA LYS A 116 -4.62 -2.51 -11.69
C LYS A 116 -4.67 -2.06 -10.23
N HIS A 117 -4.07 -0.91 -9.92
CA HIS A 117 -3.89 -0.48 -8.53
C HIS A 117 -5.01 0.42 -8.00
N LYS A 118 -5.99 0.78 -8.86
CA LYS A 118 -7.13 1.66 -8.51
C LYS A 118 -6.70 3.04 -8.00
N ALA A 119 -5.50 3.47 -8.38
CA ALA A 119 -4.99 4.79 -8.05
C ALA A 119 -5.67 5.88 -8.89
N SER A 120 -5.78 7.09 -8.35
CA SER A 120 -6.30 8.22 -9.11
C SER A 120 -5.32 8.61 -10.24
N GLU A 121 -5.85 9.13 -11.34
CA GLU A 121 -5.02 9.63 -12.46
C GLU A 121 -3.99 10.67 -12.02
N LYS A 122 -4.38 11.55 -11.08
CA LYS A 122 -3.49 12.57 -10.51
C LYS A 122 -2.28 11.93 -9.81
N LYS A 123 -2.50 10.84 -9.08
CA LYS A 123 -1.43 10.12 -8.38
C LYS A 123 -0.59 9.28 -9.32
N ALA A 124 -1.19 8.68 -10.34
CA ALA A 124 -0.46 8.02 -11.41
C ALA A 124 0.48 9.00 -12.13
N SER A 125 -0.01 10.16 -12.52
CA SER A 125 0.82 11.20 -13.16
C SER A 125 1.94 11.70 -12.23
N LEU A 126 1.67 11.84 -10.92
CA LEU A 126 2.70 12.17 -9.94
C LEU A 126 3.81 11.12 -9.87
N ALA A 127 3.44 9.83 -9.81
CA ALA A 127 4.42 8.73 -9.79
C ALA A 127 5.31 8.73 -11.03
N ILE A 128 4.73 8.93 -12.21
CA ILE A 128 5.46 9.03 -13.50
C ILE A 128 6.43 10.23 -13.48
N ASN A 129 5.96 11.40 -13.05
CA ASN A 129 6.81 12.60 -13.00
C ASN A 129 8.00 12.45 -12.04
N VAL A 130 7.77 11.82 -10.87
CA VAL A 130 8.84 11.53 -9.92
C VAL A 130 9.84 10.54 -10.52
N ALA A 131 9.36 9.46 -11.15
CA ALA A 131 10.22 8.47 -11.80
C ALA A 131 11.08 9.09 -12.89
N LYS A 132 10.53 9.96 -13.75
CA LYS A 132 11.31 10.69 -14.77
C LYS A 132 12.40 11.55 -14.15
N LYS A 133 12.09 12.26 -13.07
CA LYS A 133 13.10 13.06 -12.35
C LYS A 133 14.19 12.20 -11.73
N GLU A 134 13.84 11.04 -11.18
CA GLU A 134 14.82 10.06 -10.69
C GLU A 134 15.73 9.59 -11.83
N MET A 135 15.16 9.25 -13.01
CA MET A 135 15.94 8.87 -14.19
C MET A 135 16.88 9.98 -14.67
N ASP A 136 16.38 11.22 -14.75
CA ASP A 136 17.20 12.40 -15.15
C ASP A 136 18.42 12.60 -14.23
N ILE A 137 18.28 12.33 -12.94
CA ILE A 137 19.36 12.45 -11.97
C ILE A 137 20.34 11.28 -12.10
N LEU A 138 19.80 10.04 -12.16
CA LEU A 138 20.61 8.83 -12.23
C LEU A 138 21.42 8.75 -13.54
N ASN A 139 20.88 9.21 -14.64
CA ASN A 139 21.58 9.26 -15.93
C ASN A 139 22.82 10.18 -15.95
N LYS A 140 22.98 11.05 -14.94
CA LYS A 140 24.15 11.94 -14.79
C LYS A 140 25.28 11.33 -13.97
N ILE A 141 25.05 10.17 -13.36
CA ILE A 141 26.01 9.46 -12.52
C ILE A 141 26.13 8.01 -12.99
N ASP A 142 27.31 7.42 -12.86
CA ASP A 142 27.52 5.99 -13.14
C ASP A 142 27.04 5.14 -11.97
N TYR A 143 25.69 5.12 -11.76
CA TYR A 143 25.12 4.38 -10.65
C TYR A 143 25.17 2.85 -10.83
N LYS A 144 25.41 2.36 -12.06
CA LYS A 144 25.49 0.92 -12.35
C LYS A 144 26.82 0.32 -11.94
N ASN A 145 27.92 1.07 -12.07
CA ASN A 145 29.28 0.62 -11.74
C ASN A 145 29.81 1.31 -10.47
N GLY A 146 29.13 2.33 -9.98
CA GLY A 146 29.47 3.04 -8.76
C GLY A 146 28.94 2.36 -7.49
N TYR A 147 29.20 2.97 -6.34
CA TYR A 147 28.64 2.55 -5.05
C TYR A 147 28.09 3.76 -4.29
N SER A 148 27.12 3.49 -3.43
CA SER A 148 26.61 4.46 -2.47
C SER A 148 27.12 4.13 -1.08
N LEU A 149 27.75 5.12 -0.41
CA LEU A 149 28.17 4.98 0.97
C LEU A 149 27.10 5.62 1.87
N TYR A 150 26.50 4.79 2.72
CA TYR A 150 25.59 5.24 3.77
C TYR A 150 26.30 5.16 5.13
N ILE A 151 26.45 6.30 5.80
CA ILE A 151 27.00 6.35 7.16
C ILE A 151 25.84 6.60 8.14
N GLY A 152 25.44 5.55 8.86
CA GLY A 152 24.42 5.61 9.88
C GLY A 152 25.04 5.81 11.25
N ILE A 153 24.50 6.77 12.04
CA ILE A 153 24.86 6.97 13.45
C ILE A 153 23.69 6.42 14.28
N PRO A 154 23.79 5.19 14.82
CA PRO A 154 22.66 4.51 15.47
C PRO A 154 22.33 5.08 16.86
N PHE A 155 23.25 5.85 17.45
CA PHE A 155 23.07 6.42 18.78
C PHE A 155 23.28 7.94 18.71
N CYS A 156 22.25 8.68 19.09
CA CYS A 156 22.33 10.13 19.21
C CYS A 156 22.52 10.52 20.71
N PRO A 157 23.34 11.54 21.01
CA PRO A 157 23.51 12.02 22.39
C PRO A 157 22.24 12.68 22.97
N SER A 158 21.29 13.05 22.10
CA SER A 158 19.98 13.58 22.47
C SER A 158 18.91 13.13 21.49
N ILE A 159 17.67 13.01 21.95
CA ILE A 159 16.52 12.69 21.13
C ILE A 159 15.93 14.00 20.59
N CYS A 160 15.87 14.14 19.27
CA CYS A 160 15.19 15.25 18.62
C CYS A 160 13.67 15.14 18.77
N LEU A 161 12.98 16.28 18.87
CA LEU A 161 11.52 16.35 19.04
C LEU A 161 10.75 15.61 17.93
N TYR A 162 11.32 15.55 16.74
CA TYR A 162 10.72 14.90 15.53
C TYR A 162 11.24 13.47 15.26
N CYS A 163 12.07 12.93 16.09
CA CYS A 163 12.66 11.61 15.97
C CYS A 163 12.15 10.67 17.04
#